data_b9b87f49fde75440fb33834ce6ff1857
#
_entry.id   b9b87f49fde75440fb33834ce6ff1857
#
_cell.length_a   1.000
_cell.length_b   1.000
_cell.length_c   1.000
_cell.angle_alpha   90.00
_cell.angle_beta   90.00
_cell.angle_gamma   90.00
#
_symmetry.space_group_name_H-M   'P 1'
#
loop_
_entity.id
_entity.type
_entity.pdbx_description
1 polymer ?
#
loop_
_entity_poly.entity_id
_entity_poly.type
_entity_poly.pdbx_seq_one_letter_code
_entity_poly.pdbx_strand_id
1 'polypeptide(L)'
;RPDAVYLPTHREGMEMAGMAQAGYYMVGLTYSYPHRFWTVAGTTTEQATIQDADSLHLMATVWDPETNRVLPVSAGVSITVEQDGETVAEKPPWPMISQNMGFHYGDNYQLAGDGLYDITVRVSGMNERRLGGLADRFGDAGEATVAFDFSQTALEQLGYEQFPERQGERAALNLMDMEMVPTSQLPAAEELPGQLLGTARGSDEVYAATWLGDAAFLADGESYLAVSVRTPYNRVPLPMMSLDGTVEADGETVYDDALRAGIHPELGYHYGAVVPSTADSPSVTVDTVGVSQVSRHEGYETAFLSTPTLSF
;
A
#
# COMPACT_ATOMS: atom_id res chain seq x y z
N ARG A 1 -0.23 -21.36 -12.17
CA ARG A 1 -0.38 -19.93 -11.94
C ARG A 1 0.49 -19.18 -12.93
N PRO A 2 0.00 -18.11 -13.57
CA PRO A 2 0.84 -17.28 -14.43
C PRO A 2 1.88 -16.53 -13.57
N ASP A 3 3.05 -16.28 -14.14
CA ASP A 3 4.06 -15.39 -13.56
C ASP A 3 3.71 -13.94 -13.94
N ALA A 4 2.64 -13.46 -13.37
CA ALA A 4 2.03 -12.16 -13.68
C ALA A 4 0.87 -11.84 -12.74
N VAL A 5 0.38 -10.60 -12.79
CA VAL A 5 -0.93 -10.25 -12.23
C VAL A 5 -2.03 -11.00 -12.95
N TYR A 6 -2.86 -11.72 -12.22
CA TYR A 6 -3.93 -12.55 -12.77
C TYR A 6 -5.18 -12.53 -11.90
N LEU A 7 -6.34 -12.87 -12.49
CA LEU A 7 -7.59 -12.99 -11.75
C LEU A 7 -7.53 -14.17 -10.77
N PRO A 8 -7.81 -13.94 -9.47
CA PRO A 8 -7.80 -15.00 -8.45
C PRO A 8 -8.91 -16.02 -8.67
N THR A 9 -8.89 -17.10 -7.89
CA THR A 9 -9.92 -18.14 -7.95
C THR A 9 -11.28 -17.64 -7.46
N HIS A 10 -11.28 -16.69 -6.54
CA HIS A 10 -12.48 -16.18 -5.92
C HIS A 10 -12.26 -14.77 -5.34
N ARG A 11 -13.36 -14.13 -4.97
CA ARG A 11 -13.40 -12.91 -4.17
C ARG A 11 -14.26 -13.17 -2.93
N GLU A 12 -13.73 -12.83 -1.79
CA GLU A 12 -14.45 -12.86 -0.52
C GLU A 12 -15.07 -11.49 -0.24
N GLY A 13 -16.27 -11.50 0.34
CA GLY A 13 -16.88 -10.32 0.91
C GLY A 13 -16.16 -9.90 2.18
N MET A 14 -16.32 -8.65 2.55
CA MET A 14 -15.82 -8.08 3.79
C MET A 14 -16.84 -7.13 4.38
N GLU A 15 -16.80 -6.94 5.69
CA GLU A 15 -17.60 -5.96 6.40
C GLU A 15 -16.76 -5.07 7.30
N MET A 16 -17.30 -3.90 7.60
CA MET A 16 -16.71 -2.94 8.53
C MET A 16 -16.85 -3.44 9.97
N ALA A 17 -15.74 -3.58 10.69
CA ALA A 17 -15.74 -3.77 12.14
C ALA A 17 -15.90 -2.44 12.88
N GLY A 18 -15.34 -1.35 12.30
CA GLY A 18 -15.48 0.00 12.83
C GLY A 18 -14.40 0.94 12.29
N MET A 19 -14.47 2.18 12.72
CA MET A 19 -13.57 3.25 12.28
C MET A 19 -13.30 4.21 13.43
N ALA A 20 -12.06 4.69 13.57
CA ALA A 20 -11.69 5.67 14.57
C ALA A 20 -10.48 6.49 14.16
N GLN A 21 -10.34 7.66 14.76
CA GLN A 21 -9.20 8.54 14.54
C GLN A 21 -8.06 8.21 15.51
N ALA A 22 -6.86 8.02 14.97
CA ALA A 22 -5.62 7.74 15.69
C ALA A 22 -4.61 8.88 15.45
N GLY A 23 -4.65 9.91 16.27
CA GLY A 23 -3.86 11.13 16.06
C GLY A 23 -4.25 11.83 14.76
N TYR A 24 -3.31 12.01 13.84
CA TYR A 24 -3.59 12.53 12.50
C TYR A 24 -4.14 11.51 11.52
N TYR A 25 -4.06 10.21 11.85
CA TYR A 25 -4.56 9.14 11.01
C TYR A 25 -6.04 8.89 11.23
N MET A 26 -6.73 8.46 10.19
CA MET A 26 -7.97 7.71 10.30
C MET A 26 -7.68 6.23 10.08
N VAL A 27 -8.29 5.37 10.85
CA VAL A 27 -8.17 3.92 10.77
C VAL A 27 -9.55 3.31 10.55
N GLY A 28 -9.69 2.51 9.51
CA GLY A 28 -10.85 1.66 9.27
C GLY A 28 -10.48 0.20 9.47
N LEU A 29 -11.24 -0.49 10.31
CA LEU A 29 -11.12 -1.93 10.52
C LEU A 29 -12.20 -2.65 9.73
N THR A 30 -11.80 -3.62 8.94
CA THR A 30 -12.68 -4.52 8.20
C THR A 30 -12.31 -5.97 8.50
N TYR A 31 -13.23 -6.88 8.28
CA TYR A 31 -12.99 -8.30 8.48
C TYR A 31 -13.59 -9.14 7.35
N SER A 32 -13.01 -10.31 7.15
CA SER A 32 -13.41 -11.32 6.19
C SER A 32 -13.16 -12.72 6.75
N TYR A 33 -13.44 -13.75 5.94
CA TYR A 33 -13.02 -15.11 6.25
C TYR A 33 -11.51 -15.19 6.47
N PRO A 34 -11.00 -16.10 7.34
CA PRO A 34 -9.57 -16.42 7.33
C PRO A 34 -9.13 -16.85 5.95
N HIS A 35 -8.03 -16.34 5.45
CA HIS A 35 -7.53 -16.71 4.14
C HIS A 35 -6.01 -16.81 4.08
N ARG A 36 -5.52 -17.49 3.07
CA ARG A 36 -4.10 -17.60 2.77
C ARG A 36 -3.61 -16.32 2.11
N PHE A 37 -2.39 -15.96 2.41
CA PHE A 37 -1.67 -14.89 1.75
C PHE A 37 -0.19 -15.29 1.61
N TRP A 38 0.62 -14.46 0.97
CA TRP A 38 2.04 -14.75 0.75
C TRP A 38 2.87 -13.60 1.29
N THR A 39 3.77 -13.93 2.20
CA THR A 39 4.82 -13.00 2.65
C THR A 39 5.92 -12.92 1.61
N VAL A 40 6.64 -11.80 1.57
CA VAL A 40 7.74 -11.54 0.63
C VAL A 40 9.02 -11.28 1.40
N ALA A 41 10.08 -12.00 1.04
CA ALA A 41 11.43 -11.79 1.54
C ALA A 41 12.41 -11.75 0.37
N GLY A 42 12.95 -10.57 0.07
CA GLY A 42 13.69 -10.35 -1.17
C GLY A 42 12.79 -10.59 -2.38
N THR A 43 13.14 -11.52 -3.25
CA THR A 43 12.34 -11.93 -4.42
C THR A 43 11.62 -13.27 -4.22
N THR A 44 11.58 -13.78 -2.99
CA THR A 44 10.94 -15.05 -2.65
C THR A 44 9.63 -14.81 -1.92
N THR A 45 8.61 -15.60 -2.26
CA THR A 45 7.31 -15.60 -1.59
C THR A 45 7.11 -16.89 -0.80
N GLU A 46 6.55 -16.77 0.41
CA GLU A 46 6.19 -17.90 1.26
C GLU A 46 4.71 -17.81 1.63
N GLN A 47 3.98 -18.91 1.47
CA GLN A 47 2.55 -18.95 1.76
C GLN A 47 2.29 -19.05 3.27
N ALA A 48 1.59 -18.07 3.83
CA ALA A 48 0.95 -18.15 5.13
C ALA A 48 -0.38 -18.90 4.98
N THR A 49 -0.48 -20.04 5.66
CA THR A 49 -1.66 -20.91 5.59
C THR A 49 -2.64 -20.60 6.70
N ILE A 50 -3.94 -20.82 6.44
CA ILE A 50 -4.99 -20.74 7.43
C ILE A 50 -4.76 -21.83 8.48
N GLN A 51 -4.87 -21.47 9.75
CA GLN A 51 -4.79 -22.39 10.87
C GLN A 51 -6.21 -22.75 11.34
N ASP A 52 -6.39 -23.96 11.91
CA ASP A 52 -7.70 -24.42 12.40
C ASP A 52 -8.32 -23.51 13.47
N ALA A 53 -7.49 -22.75 14.17
CA ALA A 53 -7.93 -21.83 15.21
C ALA A 53 -8.23 -20.42 14.72
N ASP A 54 -7.92 -20.09 13.46
CA ASP A 54 -8.19 -18.76 12.92
C ASP A 54 -9.70 -18.52 12.82
N SER A 55 -10.17 -17.43 13.40
CA SER A 55 -11.58 -17.06 13.43
C SER A 55 -11.95 -16.14 12.27
N LEU A 56 -11.08 -15.18 11.94
CA LEU A 56 -11.31 -14.20 10.90
C LEU A 56 -9.98 -13.66 10.36
N HIS A 57 -10.03 -13.05 9.18
CA HIS A 57 -8.98 -12.16 8.70
C HIS A 57 -9.37 -10.72 9.04
N LEU A 58 -8.59 -10.07 9.91
CA LEU A 58 -8.81 -8.69 10.32
C LEU A 58 -7.86 -7.77 9.53
N MET A 59 -8.41 -6.71 8.98
CA MET A 59 -7.71 -5.77 8.13
C MET A 59 -7.83 -4.35 8.65
N ALA A 60 -6.74 -3.58 8.59
CA ALA A 60 -6.72 -2.16 8.91
C ALA A 60 -6.29 -1.35 7.69
N THR A 61 -7.10 -0.38 7.30
CA THR A 61 -6.72 0.67 6.34
C THR A 61 -6.40 1.93 7.12
N VAL A 62 -5.26 2.55 6.82
CA VAL A 62 -4.81 3.80 7.43
C VAL A 62 -4.77 4.88 6.37
N TRP A 63 -5.37 6.04 6.62
CA TRP A 63 -5.39 7.12 5.64
C TRP A 63 -5.36 8.51 6.29
N ASP A 64 -5.08 9.50 5.45
CA ASP A 64 -5.24 10.91 5.78
C ASP A 64 -6.72 11.33 5.58
N PRO A 65 -7.43 11.73 6.65
CA PRO A 65 -8.83 12.12 6.52
C PRO A 65 -9.05 13.43 5.74
N GLU A 66 -8.03 14.26 5.54
CA GLU A 66 -8.15 15.50 4.77
C GLU A 66 -8.06 15.28 3.26
N THR A 67 -7.15 14.40 2.84
CA THR A 67 -6.93 14.12 1.41
C THR A 67 -7.56 12.82 0.93
N ASN A 68 -8.07 11.99 1.83
CA ASN A 68 -8.52 10.62 1.57
C ASN A 68 -7.44 9.74 0.91
N ARG A 69 -6.17 10.00 1.21
CA ARG A 69 -5.05 9.18 0.72
C ARG A 69 -4.72 8.07 1.69
N VAL A 70 -4.77 6.83 1.23
CA VAL A 70 -4.27 5.68 1.99
C VAL A 70 -2.76 5.83 2.17
N LEU A 71 -2.30 5.59 3.38
CA LEU A 71 -0.93 5.82 3.82
C LEU A 71 -0.23 4.48 4.12
N PRO A 72 0.67 4.03 3.28
CA PRO A 72 1.59 2.96 3.63
C PRO A 72 2.63 3.47 4.65
N VAL A 73 2.48 3.06 5.90
CA VAL A 73 3.37 3.42 7.02
C VAL A 73 4.40 2.31 7.19
N SER A 74 5.63 2.50 6.74
CA SER A 74 6.68 1.46 6.78
C SER A 74 7.10 1.08 8.20
N ALA A 75 6.97 2.01 9.16
CA ALA A 75 7.21 1.72 10.57
C ALA A 75 6.14 0.80 11.22
N GLY A 76 5.03 0.59 10.49
CA GLY A 76 4.05 -0.45 10.79
C GLY A 76 2.88 -0.02 11.64
N VAL A 77 2.02 -1.00 11.83
CA VAL A 77 0.80 -0.96 12.65
C VAL A 77 0.85 -2.13 13.63
N SER A 78 0.34 -1.97 14.83
CA SER A 78 0.07 -3.08 15.75
C SER A 78 -1.41 -3.13 16.09
N ILE A 79 -1.94 -4.34 16.29
CA ILE A 79 -3.32 -4.58 16.67
C ILE A 79 -3.35 -5.41 17.94
N THR A 80 -4.07 -4.91 18.95
CA THR A 80 -4.38 -5.61 20.17
C THR A 80 -5.88 -5.86 20.22
N VAL A 81 -6.29 -7.10 20.43
CA VAL A 81 -7.68 -7.52 20.57
C VAL A 81 -7.93 -7.94 22.01
N GLU A 82 -8.88 -7.31 22.67
CA GLU A 82 -9.24 -7.58 24.06
C GLU A 82 -10.71 -7.98 24.19
N GLN A 83 -11.01 -8.84 25.14
CA GLN A 83 -12.36 -9.20 25.54
C GLN A 83 -12.45 -9.16 27.06
N ASP A 84 -13.42 -8.44 27.61
CA ASP A 84 -13.62 -8.27 29.07
C ASP A 84 -12.35 -7.74 29.79
N GLY A 85 -11.53 -6.95 29.11
CA GLY A 85 -10.28 -6.39 29.63
C GLY A 85 -9.09 -7.34 29.63
N GLU A 86 -9.23 -8.53 29.04
CA GLU A 86 -8.12 -9.47 28.85
C GLU A 86 -7.69 -9.52 27.38
N THR A 87 -6.37 -9.49 27.14
CA THR A 87 -5.82 -9.59 25.79
C THR A 87 -6.03 -10.99 25.22
N VAL A 88 -6.75 -11.05 24.10
CA VAL A 88 -7.03 -12.29 23.35
C VAL A 88 -5.97 -12.50 22.27
N ALA A 89 -5.57 -11.43 21.60
CA ALA A 89 -4.53 -11.45 20.58
C ALA A 89 -3.78 -10.11 20.53
N GLU A 90 -2.48 -10.18 20.31
CA GLU A 90 -1.64 -8.99 20.09
C GLU A 90 -0.56 -9.33 19.08
N LYS A 91 -0.57 -8.69 17.93
CA LYS A 91 0.47 -8.84 16.90
C LYS A 91 0.45 -7.69 15.89
N PRO A 92 1.59 -7.42 15.22
CA PRO A 92 1.61 -6.56 14.06
C PRO A 92 0.97 -7.30 12.86
N PRO A 93 -0.04 -6.74 12.21
CA PRO A 93 -0.52 -7.26 10.94
C PRO A 93 0.51 -7.02 9.83
N TRP A 94 0.49 -7.84 8.81
CA TRP A 94 1.36 -7.68 7.65
C TRP A 94 0.88 -6.51 6.78
N PRO A 95 1.78 -5.61 6.31
CA PRO A 95 1.46 -4.75 5.18
C PRO A 95 1.25 -5.61 3.95
N MET A 96 0.12 -5.43 3.26
CA MET A 96 -0.24 -6.29 2.14
C MET A 96 -1.03 -5.57 1.06
N ILE A 97 -1.07 -6.18 -0.12
CA ILE A 97 -1.87 -5.74 -1.24
C ILE A 97 -2.81 -6.84 -1.72
N SER A 98 -4.03 -6.45 -2.06
CA SER A 98 -5.01 -7.31 -2.72
C SER A 98 -5.67 -6.58 -3.90
N GLN A 99 -6.21 -7.34 -4.85
CA GLN A 99 -6.96 -6.74 -5.96
C GLN A 99 -8.27 -6.12 -5.50
N ASN A 100 -8.82 -6.65 -4.41
CA ASN A 100 -10.11 -6.25 -3.87
C ASN A 100 -10.03 -4.97 -3.03
N MET A 101 -9.05 -4.90 -2.13
CA MET A 101 -8.93 -3.84 -1.13
C MET A 101 -7.80 -2.83 -1.43
N GLY A 102 -6.84 -3.21 -2.28
CA GLY A 102 -5.62 -2.43 -2.47
C GLY A 102 -4.65 -2.61 -1.31
N PHE A 103 -3.95 -1.53 -0.92
CA PHE A 103 -3.00 -1.59 0.19
C PHE A 103 -3.72 -1.52 1.55
N HIS A 104 -3.38 -2.41 2.46
CA HIS A 104 -3.89 -2.49 3.83
C HIS A 104 -2.91 -3.24 4.73
N TYR A 105 -3.21 -3.31 6.02
CA TYR A 105 -2.54 -4.17 6.98
C TYR A 105 -3.50 -5.30 7.35
N GLY A 106 -3.08 -6.56 7.33
CA GLY A 106 -3.97 -7.67 7.63
C GLY A 106 -3.27 -8.90 8.19
N ASP A 107 -4.01 -9.71 8.91
CA ASP A 107 -3.59 -11.03 9.38
C ASP A 107 -4.81 -11.85 9.83
N ASN A 108 -4.65 -13.17 9.96
CA ASN A 108 -5.66 -14.04 10.56
C ASN A 108 -5.57 -13.99 12.08
N TYR A 109 -6.69 -13.82 12.75
CA TYR A 109 -6.77 -13.70 14.20
C TYR A 109 -7.65 -14.81 14.79
N GLN A 110 -7.26 -15.28 16.00
CA GLN A 110 -8.04 -16.18 16.81
C GLN A 110 -8.85 -15.36 17.80
N LEU A 111 -10.15 -15.62 17.88
CA LEU A 111 -11.05 -15.04 18.84
C LEU A 111 -11.61 -16.13 19.77
N ALA A 112 -12.08 -15.73 20.95
CA ALA A 112 -12.65 -16.68 21.92
C ALA A 112 -14.10 -17.13 21.61
N GLY A 113 -14.65 -16.71 20.46
CA GLY A 113 -16.02 -16.97 20.02
C GLY A 113 -16.80 -15.68 19.78
N ASP A 114 -18.12 -15.78 19.65
CA ASP A 114 -19.02 -14.63 19.49
C ASP A 114 -18.97 -13.70 20.71
N GLY A 115 -19.06 -12.40 20.49
CA GLY A 115 -19.11 -11.40 21.55
C GLY A 115 -18.48 -10.07 21.21
N LEU A 116 -18.46 -9.19 22.19
CA LEU A 116 -17.88 -7.86 22.09
C LEU A 116 -16.38 -7.91 22.35
N TYR A 117 -15.64 -7.25 21.48
CA TYR A 117 -14.19 -7.08 21.56
C TYR A 117 -13.84 -5.60 21.46
N ASP A 118 -12.81 -5.20 22.16
CA ASP A 118 -12.14 -3.92 21.97
C ASP A 118 -10.89 -4.16 21.13
N ILE A 119 -10.83 -3.54 19.95
CA ILE A 119 -9.70 -3.65 19.04
C ILE A 119 -8.93 -2.34 19.04
N THR A 120 -7.75 -2.35 19.62
CA THR A 120 -6.86 -1.20 19.66
C THR A 120 -5.86 -1.29 18.53
N VAL A 121 -5.84 -0.25 17.68
CA VAL A 121 -4.90 -0.08 16.58
C VAL A 121 -3.94 1.04 16.91
N ARG A 122 -2.67 0.73 16.95
CA ARG A 122 -1.59 1.71 17.06
C ARG A 122 -0.88 1.84 15.71
N VAL A 123 -0.85 3.05 15.17
CA VAL A 123 -0.13 3.40 13.95
C VAL A 123 1.16 4.11 14.35
N SER A 124 2.30 3.63 13.89
CA SER A 124 3.58 4.28 14.15
C SER A 124 3.69 5.62 13.41
N GLY A 125 4.58 6.50 13.85
CA GLY A 125 4.96 7.67 13.06
C GLY A 125 5.59 7.25 11.72
N MET A 126 5.31 7.98 10.65
CA MET A 126 5.85 7.70 9.32
C MET A 126 7.34 8.03 9.23
N ASN A 127 8.11 7.12 8.64
CA ASN A 127 9.50 7.33 8.25
C ASN A 127 9.63 7.90 6.82
N GLU A 128 8.59 7.79 6.03
CA GLU A 128 8.49 8.35 4.69
C GLU A 128 8.63 9.87 4.73
N ARG A 129 9.20 10.47 3.69
CA ARG A 129 9.22 11.92 3.54
C ARG A 129 7.79 12.44 3.44
N ARG A 130 7.48 13.44 4.23
CA ARG A 130 6.18 14.11 4.22
C ARG A 130 6.36 15.47 3.54
N LEU A 131 5.74 15.61 2.38
CA LEU A 131 5.93 16.76 1.50
C LEU A 131 4.67 17.62 1.38
N GLY A 132 4.85 18.87 1.04
CA GLY A 132 3.75 19.83 0.88
C GLY A 132 2.93 19.96 2.16
N GLY A 133 1.61 19.96 2.06
CA GLY A 133 0.70 20.08 3.20
C GLY A 133 0.77 18.95 4.24
N LEU A 134 1.57 17.90 4.00
CA LEU A 134 1.76 16.77 4.92
C LEU A 134 3.03 16.89 5.79
N ALA A 135 3.86 17.91 5.59
CA ALA A 135 5.19 18.03 6.19
C ALA A 135 5.18 17.93 7.73
N ASP A 136 4.20 18.53 8.39
CA ASP A 136 4.08 18.59 9.85
C ASP A 136 3.10 17.56 10.43
N ARG A 137 2.63 16.61 9.63
CA ARG A 137 1.64 15.61 10.01
C ARG A 137 2.25 14.21 9.96
N PHE A 138 1.66 13.25 10.64
CA PHE A 138 2.03 11.83 10.62
C PHE A 138 3.46 11.50 11.14
N GLY A 139 4.15 12.43 11.79
CA GLY A 139 5.45 12.16 12.40
C GLY A 139 5.35 11.42 13.72
N ASP A 140 4.23 11.55 14.42
CA ASP A 140 3.99 10.92 15.70
C ASP A 140 3.09 9.68 15.53
N ALA A 141 3.20 8.74 16.47
CA ALA A 141 2.31 7.61 16.55
C ALA A 141 0.89 8.05 16.95
N GLY A 142 -0.11 7.34 16.42
CA GLY A 142 -1.50 7.48 16.82
C GLY A 142 -2.07 6.16 17.31
N GLU A 143 -3.08 6.22 18.16
CA GLU A 143 -3.77 5.04 18.69
C GLU A 143 -5.27 5.28 18.73
N ALA A 144 -6.04 4.26 18.39
CA ALA A 144 -7.49 4.29 18.46
C ALA A 144 -8.04 2.90 18.82
N THR A 145 -9.12 2.89 19.59
CA THR A 145 -9.84 1.67 19.95
C THR A 145 -11.22 1.66 19.30
N VAL A 146 -11.59 0.54 18.73
CA VAL A 146 -12.87 0.27 18.09
C VAL A 146 -13.56 -0.89 18.82
N ALA A 147 -14.80 -0.69 19.25
CA ALA A 147 -15.64 -1.76 19.75
C ALA A 147 -16.20 -2.59 18.58
N PHE A 148 -16.00 -3.89 18.61
CA PHE A 148 -16.38 -4.82 17.55
C PHE A 148 -17.22 -5.96 18.12
N ASP A 149 -18.44 -6.09 17.62
CA ASP A 149 -19.34 -7.19 17.95
C ASP A 149 -19.14 -8.32 16.93
N PHE A 150 -18.33 -9.31 17.29
CA PHE A 150 -18.06 -10.45 16.41
C PHE A 150 -19.16 -11.50 16.51
N SER A 151 -19.62 -11.97 15.36
CA SER A 151 -20.54 -13.09 15.23
C SER A 151 -20.08 -14.03 14.12
N GLN A 152 -19.89 -15.29 14.44
CA GLN A 152 -19.57 -16.34 13.47
C GLN A 152 -20.68 -16.46 12.40
N THR A 153 -21.93 -16.30 12.82
CA THR A 153 -23.07 -16.32 11.86
C THR A 153 -23.02 -15.15 10.88
N ALA A 154 -22.62 -13.95 11.32
CA ALA A 154 -22.46 -12.80 10.44
C ALA A 154 -21.29 -13.01 9.46
N LEU A 155 -20.16 -13.55 9.94
CA LEU A 155 -19.03 -13.91 9.10
C LEU A 155 -19.44 -14.91 8.00
N GLU A 156 -20.18 -15.95 8.32
CA GLU A 156 -20.66 -16.99 7.38
C GLU A 156 -21.65 -16.44 6.33
N GLN A 157 -22.21 -15.26 6.54
CA GLN A 157 -23.11 -14.58 5.59
C GLN A 157 -22.37 -13.64 4.63
N LEU A 158 -21.06 -13.42 4.82
CA LEU A 158 -20.27 -12.62 3.87
C LEU A 158 -20.31 -13.22 2.48
N GLY A 159 -20.36 -12.35 1.49
CA GLY A 159 -20.39 -12.77 0.09
C GLY A 159 -19.16 -13.58 -0.29
N TYR A 160 -19.35 -14.53 -1.19
CA TYR A 160 -18.28 -15.34 -1.77
C TYR A 160 -18.56 -15.56 -3.26
N GLU A 161 -17.70 -15.05 -4.12
CA GLU A 161 -17.83 -15.14 -5.57
C GLU A 161 -16.65 -15.91 -6.17
N GLN A 162 -16.94 -16.93 -6.97
CA GLN A 162 -15.92 -17.74 -7.65
C GLN A 162 -15.80 -17.37 -9.13
N PHE A 163 -14.59 -17.50 -9.68
CA PHE A 163 -14.29 -17.18 -11.08
C PHE A 163 -13.75 -18.41 -11.84
N PRO A 164 -14.48 -19.54 -11.89
CA PRO A 164 -13.95 -20.80 -12.40
C PRO A 164 -13.52 -20.75 -13.88
N GLU A 165 -14.16 -19.89 -14.68
CA GLU A 165 -13.87 -19.76 -16.11
C GLU A 165 -12.78 -18.70 -16.40
N ARG A 166 -12.54 -17.77 -15.46
CA ARG A 166 -11.66 -16.62 -15.67
C ARG A 166 -10.42 -16.63 -14.80
N GLN A 167 -10.36 -17.50 -13.78
CA GLN A 167 -9.19 -17.62 -12.91
C GLN A 167 -7.91 -17.84 -13.73
N GLY A 168 -6.86 -17.08 -13.41
CA GLY A 168 -5.59 -17.16 -14.12
C GLY A 168 -5.50 -16.28 -15.38
N GLU A 169 -6.57 -15.63 -15.83
CA GLU A 169 -6.49 -14.62 -16.90
C GLU A 169 -5.63 -13.44 -16.45
N ARG A 170 -4.81 -12.89 -17.36
CA ARG A 170 -4.03 -11.66 -17.10
C ARG A 170 -4.96 -10.46 -17.01
N ALA A 171 -5.43 -10.17 -15.82
CA ALA A 171 -6.32 -9.08 -15.46
C ALA A 171 -6.30 -8.88 -13.95
N ALA A 172 -7.05 -7.91 -13.43
CA ALA A 172 -7.32 -7.75 -12.01
C ALA A 172 -8.81 -7.51 -11.76
N LEU A 173 -9.29 -7.88 -10.57
CA LEU A 173 -10.59 -7.44 -10.07
C LEU A 173 -10.55 -5.92 -9.86
N ASN A 174 -11.69 -5.27 -9.99
CA ASN A 174 -11.81 -3.88 -9.58
C ASN A 174 -11.68 -3.79 -8.06
N LEU A 175 -11.08 -2.69 -7.59
CA LEU A 175 -11.10 -2.34 -6.18
C LEU A 175 -12.55 -2.26 -5.69
N MET A 176 -12.80 -2.77 -4.50
CA MET A 176 -14.11 -2.66 -3.87
C MET A 176 -14.32 -1.21 -3.42
N ASP A 177 -15.47 -0.67 -3.76
CA ASP A 177 -15.90 0.63 -3.25
C ASP A 177 -16.51 0.40 -1.85
N MET A 178 -15.85 0.92 -0.84
CA MET A 178 -16.32 0.90 0.54
C MET A 178 -16.73 2.33 0.92
N GLU A 179 -17.98 2.51 1.28
CA GLU A 179 -18.63 3.82 1.44
C GLU A 179 -17.87 4.81 2.35
N MET A 180 -17.07 4.33 3.32
CA MET A 180 -16.38 5.17 4.30
C MET A 180 -14.85 5.01 4.33
N VAL A 181 -14.31 4.08 3.56
CA VAL A 181 -12.86 3.82 3.51
C VAL A 181 -12.35 4.17 2.11
N PRO A 182 -11.37 5.06 1.97
CA PRO A 182 -10.85 5.43 0.67
C PRO A 182 -10.17 4.24 -0.01
N THR A 183 -10.30 4.16 -1.33
CA THR A 183 -9.56 3.18 -2.12
C THR A 183 -8.08 3.52 -2.18
N SER A 184 -7.24 2.49 -2.06
CA SER A 184 -5.78 2.62 -2.18
C SER A 184 -5.38 2.76 -3.65
N GLN A 185 -5.83 3.81 -4.32
CA GLN A 185 -5.55 4.04 -5.72
C GLN A 185 -4.75 5.34 -5.91
N LEU A 186 -3.62 5.25 -6.61
CA LEU A 186 -2.82 6.42 -6.99
C LEU A 186 -3.47 7.17 -8.17
N PRO A 187 -3.19 8.49 -8.32
CA PRO A 187 -3.63 9.26 -9.49
C PRO A 187 -3.18 8.62 -10.80
N ALA A 188 -3.89 8.85 -11.88
CA ALA A 188 -3.39 8.47 -13.21
C ALA A 188 -2.06 9.19 -13.50
N ALA A 189 -1.23 8.63 -14.38
CA ALA A 189 0.10 9.20 -14.62
C ALA A 189 0.02 10.65 -15.14
N GLU A 190 -0.97 10.91 -16.00
CA GLU A 190 -1.25 12.23 -16.59
C GLU A 190 -1.86 13.25 -15.61
N GLU A 191 -2.30 12.79 -14.44
CA GLU A 191 -2.83 13.62 -13.36
C GLU A 191 -1.75 13.98 -12.31
N LEU A 192 -0.56 13.38 -12.42
CA LEU A 192 0.55 13.69 -11.50
C LEU A 192 1.01 15.14 -11.70
N PRO A 193 1.32 15.87 -10.61
CA PRO A 193 1.81 17.24 -10.71
C PRO A 193 3.19 17.29 -11.37
N GLY A 194 3.49 18.44 -11.97
CA GLY A 194 4.75 18.69 -12.69
C GLY A 194 4.72 18.17 -14.13
N GLN A 195 5.90 17.94 -14.68
CA GLN A 195 6.09 17.40 -16.02
C GLN A 195 6.19 15.87 -15.96
N LEU A 196 5.26 15.17 -16.59
CA LEU A 196 5.38 13.72 -16.78
C LEU A 196 6.55 13.45 -17.74
N LEU A 197 7.62 12.83 -17.25
CA LEU A 197 8.75 12.41 -18.06
C LEU A 197 8.41 11.17 -18.90
N GLY A 198 7.60 10.27 -18.34
CA GLY A 198 7.15 9.09 -19.04
C GLY A 198 6.56 8.04 -18.11
N THR A 199 6.10 6.96 -18.73
CA THR A 199 5.70 5.72 -18.05
C THR A 199 6.49 4.56 -18.63
N ALA A 200 6.96 3.67 -17.76
CA ALA A 200 7.65 2.45 -18.15
C ALA A 200 7.09 1.26 -17.39
N ARG A 201 7.38 0.05 -17.85
CA ARG A 201 6.93 -1.19 -17.21
C ARG A 201 8.11 -2.08 -16.87
N GLY A 202 8.08 -2.63 -15.66
CA GLY A 202 8.83 -3.84 -15.33
C GLY A 202 8.14 -5.07 -15.91
N SER A 203 8.19 -6.21 -15.23
CA SER A 203 7.42 -7.39 -15.64
C SER A 203 5.92 -7.15 -15.52
N ASP A 204 5.48 -6.63 -14.38
CA ASP A 204 4.08 -6.29 -14.09
C ASP A 204 3.92 -4.89 -13.47
N GLU A 205 4.97 -4.34 -12.87
CA GLU A 205 4.97 -3.02 -12.26
C GLU A 205 4.88 -1.93 -13.33
N VAL A 206 4.14 -0.87 -13.03
CA VAL A 206 4.10 0.36 -13.82
C VAL A 206 4.79 1.47 -13.03
N TYR A 207 5.74 2.10 -13.67
CA TYR A 207 6.48 3.25 -13.15
C TYR A 207 6.03 4.49 -13.91
N ALA A 208 5.69 5.56 -13.18
CA ALA A 208 5.43 6.87 -13.76
C ALA A 208 6.40 7.88 -13.13
N ALA A 209 7.28 8.45 -13.93
CA ALA A 209 8.25 9.46 -13.49
C ALA A 209 7.74 10.86 -13.81
N THR A 210 7.77 11.76 -12.82
CA THR A 210 7.42 13.17 -13.01
C THR A 210 8.49 14.08 -12.41
N TRP A 211 8.64 15.25 -13.00
CA TRP A 211 9.62 16.27 -12.66
C TRP A 211 8.91 17.54 -12.20
N LEU A 212 9.16 17.93 -10.96
CA LEU A 212 8.60 19.13 -10.37
C LEU A 212 9.70 20.19 -10.25
N GLY A 213 9.66 21.21 -11.09
CA GLY A 213 10.60 22.33 -11.06
C GLY A 213 10.16 23.51 -10.20
N ASP A 214 8.90 23.51 -9.74
CA ASP A 214 8.32 24.62 -8.97
C ASP A 214 7.40 24.05 -7.87
N ALA A 215 8.00 23.58 -6.80
CA ALA A 215 7.26 23.11 -5.62
C ALA A 215 7.71 23.87 -4.38
N ALA A 216 6.76 24.23 -3.51
CA ALA A 216 7.00 25.09 -2.36
C ALA A 216 8.02 24.52 -1.33
N PHE A 217 8.34 23.26 -1.42
CA PHE A 217 9.32 22.60 -0.55
C PHE A 217 10.74 22.54 -1.16
N LEU A 218 10.95 23.11 -2.36
CA LEU A 218 12.25 23.19 -3.05
C LEU A 218 12.94 24.51 -2.75
N ALA A 219 14.26 24.48 -2.73
CA ALA A 219 15.08 25.69 -2.75
C ALA A 219 15.31 26.18 -4.19
N ASP A 220 15.82 27.42 -4.32
CA ASP A 220 16.19 27.97 -5.62
C ASP A 220 17.25 27.07 -6.29
N GLY A 221 17.03 26.72 -7.55
CA GLY A 221 17.96 25.88 -8.33
C GLY A 221 17.74 24.38 -8.16
N GLU A 222 16.69 23.98 -7.48
CA GLU A 222 16.34 22.57 -7.27
C GLU A 222 15.08 22.19 -8.04
N SER A 223 14.98 20.89 -8.34
CA SER A 223 13.77 20.23 -8.78
C SER A 223 13.56 18.93 -7.99
N TYR A 224 12.38 18.35 -8.09
CA TYR A 224 12.06 17.09 -7.46
C TYR A 224 11.70 16.02 -8.48
N LEU A 225 12.47 14.94 -8.48
CA LEU A 225 12.10 13.72 -9.19
C LEU A 225 11.16 12.90 -8.31
N ALA A 226 9.99 12.58 -8.83
CA ALA A 226 9.07 11.64 -8.21
C ALA A 226 8.79 10.45 -9.13
N VAL A 227 8.92 9.24 -8.60
CA VAL A 227 8.65 7.98 -9.29
C VAL A 227 7.54 7.26 -8.56
N SER A 228 6.36 7.19 -9.17
CA SER A 228 5.21 6.47 -8.67
C SER A 228 5.21 5.05 -9.22
N VAL A 229 5.37 4.05 -8.33
CA VAL A 229 5.35 2.63 -8.71
C VAL A 229 4.04 2.01 -8.27
N ARG A 230 3.34 1.35 -9.20
CA ARG A 230 1.97 0.92 -9.02
C ARG A 230 1.63 -0.37 -9.76
N THR A 231 0.55 -1.01 -9.35
CA THR A 231 0.01 -2.17 -10.07
C THR A 231 -0.59 -1.77 -11.43
N PRO A 232 -0.59 -2.67 -12.43
CA PRO A 232 -0.93 -2.31 -13.81
C PRO A 232 -2.40 -1.94 -14.03
N TYR A 233 -3.33 -2.57 -13.32
CA TYR A 233 -4.77 -2.41 -13.60
C TYR A 233 -5.46 -1.43 -12.65
N ASN A 234 -5.11 -1.48 -11.36
CA ASN A 234 -5.81 -0.72 -10.32
C ASN A 234 -5.01 0.44 -9.75
N ARG A 235 -3.79 0.65 -10.19
CA ARG A 235 -2.88 1.70 -9.69
C ARG A 235 -2.70 1.67 -8.16
N VAL A 236 -2.73 0.47 -7.56
CA VAL A 236 -2.39 0.30 -6.14
C VAL A 236 -0.91 0.59 -5.96
N PRO A 237 -0.49 1.39 -4.96
CA PRO A 237 0.92 1.65 -4.73
C PRO A 237 1.67 0.37 -4.38
N LEU A 238 2.93 0.30 -4.81
CA LEU A 238 3.89 -0.73 -4.42
C LEU A 238 4.90 -0.16 -3.42
N PRO A 239 4.58 -0.09 -2.14
CA PRO A 239 5.48 0.46 -1.13
C PRO A 239 6.58 -0.54 -0.74
N MET A 240 7.50 -0.07 0.10
CA MET A 240 8.62 -0.87 0.63
C MET A 240 9.50 -1.47 -0.47
N MET A 241 9.76 -0.69 -1.54
CA MET A 241 10.80 -0.98 -2.54
C MET A 241 12.08 -0.23 -2.20
N SER A 242 13.17 -0.65 -2.82
CA SER A 242 14.42 0.10 -2.88
C SER A 242 14.69 0.48 -4.32
N LEU A 243 14.76 1.77 -4.59
CA LEU A 243 15.00 2.32 -5.92
C LEU A 243 16.21 3.26 -5.86
N ASP A 244 17.09 3.17 -6.86
CA ASP A 244 18.12 4.16 -7.12
C ASP A 244 17.73 4.96 -8.38
N GLY A 245 18.10 6.23 -8.40
CA GLY A 245 17.85 7.13 -9.52
C GLY A 245 19.12 7.80 -10.01
N THR A 246 19.33 7.78 -11.32
CA THR A 246 20.38 8.58 -11.98
C THR A 246 19.69 9.65 -12.82
N VAL A 247 20.07 10.91 -12.62
CA VAL A 247 19.55 12.05 -13.40
C VAL A 247 20.70 12.72 -14.13
N GLU A 248 20.55 12.83 -15.44
CA GLU A 248 21.46 13.57 -16.30
C GLU A 248 20.77 14.84 -16.83
N ALA A 249 21.47 15.95 -16.73
CA ALA A 249 21.05 17.25 -17.25
C ALA A 249 22.20 17.89 -17.99
N ASP A 250 21.96 18.41 -19.20
CA ASP A 250 22.95 19.07 -20.05
C ASP A 250 24.21 18.22 -20.33
N GLY A 251 24.06 16.89 -20.28
CA GLY A 251 25.14 15.92 -20.50
C GLY A 251 26.02 15.64 -19.29
N GLU A 252 25.61 16.09 -18.10
CA GLU A 252 26.29 15.84 -16.84
C GLU A 252 25.34 15.07 -15.88
N THR A 253 25.87 14.14 -15.11
CA THR A 253 25.14 13.48 -14.01
C THR A 253 24.99 14.47 -12.87
N VAL A 254 23.77 14.86 -12.56
CA VAL A 254 23.43 15.81 -11.48
C VAL A 254 22.87 15.14 -10.22
N TYR A 255 22.48 13.87 -10.33
CA TYR A 255 22.04 13.04 -9.23
C TYR A 255 22.34 11.57 -9.52
N ASP A 256 22.83 10.83 -8.52
CA ASP A 256 23.09 9.39 -8.60
C ASP A 256 23.06 8.80 -7.18
N ASP A 257 21.88 8.48 -6.68
CA ASP A 257 21.67 7.96 -5.31
C ASP A 257 20.26 7.35 -5.16
N ALA A 258 19.95 6.86 -3.97
CA ALA A 258 18.67 6.27 -3.61
C ALA A 258 17.49 7.25 -3.69
N LEU A 259 16.39 6.81 -4.30
CA LEU A 259 15.10 7.48 -4.25
C LEU A 259 14.36 7.09 -2.97
N ARG A 260 14.04 8.06 -2.14
CA ARG A 260 13.39 7.81 -0.84
C ARG A 260 11.88 7.80 -0.96
N ALA A 261 11.24 6.88 -0.23
CA ALA A 261 9.80 6.87 -0.10
C ALA A 261 9.27 8.18 0.49
N GLY A 262 8.18 8.68 -0.06
CA GLY A 262 7.53 9.91 0.35
C GLY A 262 6.04 9.90 0.10
N ILE A 263 5.35 10.82 0.76
CA ILE A 263 3.93 11.11 0.56
C ILE A 263 3.75 12.59 0.24
N HIS A 264 2.85 12.87 -0.68
CA HIS A 264 2.45 14.23 -1.05
C HIS A 264 0.94 14.24 -1.36
N PRO A 265 0.20 15.31 -1.07
CA PRO A 265 -1.25 15.35 -1.30
C PRO A 265 -1.68 14.96 -2.71
N GLU A 266 -0.94 15.41 -3.72
CA GLU A 266 -1.27 15.18 -5.13
C GLU A 266 -0.53 13.98 -5.76
N LEU A 267 0.74 13.72 -5.40
CA LEU A 267 1.48 12.55 -5.88
C LEU A 267 0.99 11.24 -5.25
N GLY A 268 0.47 11.30 -4.03
CA GLY A 268 0.27 10.13 -3.20
C GLY A 268 1.60 9.55 -2.72
N TYR A 269 1.65 8.24 -2.51
CA TYR A 269 2.88 7.51 -2.17
C TYR A 269 3.77 7.38 -3.41
N HIS A 270 5.05 7.73 -3.28
CA HIS A 270 6.03 7.71 -4.35
C HIS A 270 7.45 7.54 -3.79
N TYR A 271 8.40 7.34 -4.69
CA TYR A 271 9.84 7.40 -4.41
C TYR A 271 10.41 8.64 -5.06
N GLY A 272 11.27 9.38 -4.37
CA GLY A 272 11.76 10.61 -4.98
C GLY A 272 13.00 11.19 -4.33
N ALA A 273 13.54 12.20 -4.99
CA ALA A 273 14.70 12.95 -4.54
C ALA A 273 14.65 14.42 -4.97
N VAL A 274 15.23 15.29 -4.15
CA VAL A 274 15.58 16.65 -4.55
C VAL A 274 16.84 16.55 -5.40
N VAL A 275 16.80 17.15 -6.57
CA VAL A 275 17.89 17.16 -7.55
C VAL A 275 18.36 18.60 -7.73
N PRO A 276 19.67 18.90 -7.62
CA PRO A 276 20.21 20.26 -7.78
C PRO A 276 20.30 20.65 -9.26
N SER A 277 19.15 20.73 -9.93
CA SER A 277 19.03 21.09 -11.35
C SER A 277 17.66 21.66 -11.64
N THR A 278 17.61 22.65 -12.53
CA THR A 278 16.37 23.22 -13.09
C THR A 278 16.23 22.91 -14.59
N ALA A 279 16.87 21.85 -15.06
CA ALA A 279 16.77 21.44 -16.46
C ALA A 279 15.31 21.12 -16.84
N ASP A 280 14.87 21.61 -18.00
CA ASP A 280 13.50 21.41 -18.49
C ASP A 280 13.26 19.98 -19.00
N SER A 281 14.31 19.26 -19.34
CA SER A 281 14.21 17.92 -19.94
C SER A 281 15.38 17.03 -19.46
N PRO A 282 15.36 16.60 -18.19
CA PRO A 282 16.36 15.67 -17.69
C PRO A 282 16.17 14.28 -18.32
N SER A 283 17.26 13.54 -18.46
CA SER A 283 17.22 12.09 -18.71
C SER A 283 17.28 11.38 -17.37
N VAL A 284 16.35 10.46 -17.12
CA VAL A 284 16.24 9.75 -15.84
C VAL A 284 16.36 8.26 -16.07
N THR A 285 17.22 7.61 -15.29
CA THR A 285 17.27 6.16 -15.18
C THR A 285 16.90 5.76 -13.76
N VAL A 286 16.03 4.77 -13.62
CA VAL A 286 15.59 4.20 -12.33
C VAL A 286 15.96 2.73 -12.29
N ASP A 287 16.75 2.36 -11.29
CA ASP A 287 17.13 0.99 -10.99
C ASP A 287 16.30 0.46 -9.82
N THR A 288 15.62 -0.67 -10.00
CA THR A 288 14.98 -1.37 -8.90
C THR A 288 16.00 -2.25 -8.20
N VAL A 289 16.44 -1.84 -7.02
CA VAL A 289 17.41 -2.57 -6.17
C VAL A 289 16.71 -3.61 -5.31
N GLY A 290 15.52 -3.29 -4.83
CA GLY A 290 14.68 -4.20 -4.05
C GLY A 290 13.22 -4.09 -4.42
N VAL A 291 12.57 -5.24 -4.61
CA VAL A 291 11.15 -5.32 -4.91
C VAL A 291 10.30 -4.97 -3.69
N SER A 292 9.01 -4.65 -3.92
CA SER A 292 8.08 -4.36 -2.83
C SER A 292 7.97 -5.55 -1.86
N GLN A 293 8.25 -5.31 -0.58
CA GLN A 293 8.26 -6.31 0.49
C GLN A 293 6.90 -6.48 1.18
N VAL A 294 5.83 -5.93 0.61
CA VAL A 294 4.48 -6.13 1.12
C VAL A 294 3.98 -7.54 0.82
N SER A 295 3.22 -8.11 1.72
CA SER A 295 2.56 -9.40 1.53
C SER A 295 1.52 -9.33 0.42
N ARG A 296 1.16 -10.45 -0.14
CA ARG A 296 0.33 -10.54 -1.34
C ARG A 296 -0.86 -11.47 -1.14
N HIS A 297 -2.01 -11.05 -1.59
CA HIS A 297 -3.14 -11.93 -1.79
C HIS A 297 -3.05 -12.66 -3.14
N GLU A 298 -3.87 -13.70 -3.32
CA GLU A 298 -3.95 -14.44 -4.57
C GLU A 298 -4.19 -13.50 -5.77
N GLY A 299 -3.49 -13.76 -6.85
CA GLY A 299 -3.50 -12.92 -8.06
C GLY A 299 -2.38 -11.89 -8.11
N TYR A 300 -1.65 -11.68 -6.99
CA TYR A 300 -0.46 -10.84 -6.89
C TYR A 300 0.78 -11.60 -6.39
N GLU A 301 0.64 -12.84 -5.92
CA GLU A 301 1.70 -13.59 -5.24
C GLU A 301 2.87 -13.98 -6.14
N THR A 302 2.68 -13.97 -7.46
CA THR A 302 3.73 -14.25 -8.46
C THR A 302 4.22 -13.00 -9.20
N ALA A 303 3.60 -11.84 -8.92
CA ALA A 303 3.90 -10.58 -9.59
C ALA A 303 4.86 -9.70 -8.79
N PHE A 304 5.41 -8.67 -9.43
CA PHE A 304 6.23 -7.62 -8.80
C PHE A 304 7.51 -8.15 -8.15
N LEU A 305 8.13 -9.18 -8.72
CA LEU A 305 9.34 -9.81 -8.22
C LEU A 305 10.57 -9.53 -9.11
N SER A 306 10.43 -8.67 -10.11
CA SER A 306 11.52 -8.27 -10.99
C SER A 306 12.23 -7.01 -10.51
N THR A 307 13.50 -6.86 -10.92
CA THR A 307 14.35 -5.71 -10.60
C THR A 307 14.81 -5.01 -11.89
N PRO A 308 13.88 -4.33 -12.61
CA PRO A 308 14.23 -3.70 -13.87
C PRO A 308 15.07 -2.43 -13.69
N THR A 309 15.84 -2.10 -14.73
CA THR A 309 16.39 -0.77 -15.00
C THR A 309 15.54 -0.10 -16.07
N LEU A 310 15.03 1.08 -15.81
CA LEU A 310 14.09 1.79 -16.68
C LEU A 310 14.58 3.20 -16.96
N SER A 311 14.34 3.68 -18.20
CA SER A 311 14.72 5.04 -18.63
C SER A 311 13.48 5.86 -18.99
N PHE A 312 13.54 7.17 -18.70
CA PHE A 312 12.49 8.16 -18.91
C PHE A 312 13.05 9.42 -19.57
#